data_46aafd719733c984828df892510e94a5
#
_entry.id   46aafd719733c984828df892510e94a5
#
_cell.length_a   1.000
_cell.length_b   1.000
_cell.length_c   1.000
_cell.angle_alpha   90.00
_cell.angle_beta   90.00
_cell.angle_gamma   90.00
#
_symmetry.space_group_name_H-M   'P 1'
#
loop_
_entity.id
_entity.type
_entity.pdbx_description
1 polymer ?
#
loop_
_entity_poly.entity_id
_entity_poly.type
_entity_poly.pdbx_seq_one_letter_code
_entity_poly.pdbx_strand_id
1 'polypeptide(L)'
;IDLELGWAEGLGMNTMRVFLHDLLWQQDAEGFKRRLDQFLTIAAKHKIKPMFVLFDSVWDPDAKLGKQRAPKPGVHNSGWVQSPNRTTLQDPSAYPHLESYVKGVVGAFARDQRILAWDVWNEPDNQNGGSYGDLEPKNKVELVLALLPRAFAWAREAKAEQPLTSGVWKGDWSAQ
;
A
#
# COMPACT_ATOMS: atom_id res chain seq x y z
N ILE A 1 -4.09 11.97 -14.06
CA ILE A 1 -4.08 10.48 -14.18
C ILE A 1 -4.21 10.08 -15.64
N ASP A 2 -5.32 10.40 -16.38
CA ASP A 2 -5.53 9.93 -17.76
C ASP A 2 -4.39 10.34 -18.71
N LEU A 3 -3.95 11.60 -18.66
CA LEU A 3 -2.83 12.10 -19.45
C LEU A 3 -1.50 11.36 -19.11
N GLU A 4 -1.21 11.15 -17.85
CA GLU A 4 0.02 10.49 -17.39
C GLU A 4 0.05 9.01 -17.77
N LEU A 5 -1.10 8.32 -17.68
CA LEU A 5 -1.21 6.94 -18.14
C LEU A 5 -1.10 6.85 -19.67
N GLY A 6 -1.57 7.86 -20.42
CA GLY A 6 -1.32 7.97 -21.84
C GLY A 6 0.16 8.10 -22.19
N TRP A 7 0.92 8.86 -21.41
CA TRP A 7 2.38 8.92 -21.59
C TRP A 7 3.06 7.58 -21.26
N ALA A 8 2.62 6.92 -20.19
CA ALA A 8 3.14 5.61 -19.82
C ALA A 8 2.88 4.56 -20.91
N GLU A 9 1.66 4.52 -21.50
CA GLU A 9 1.34 3.68 -22.65
C GLU A 9 2.27 4.00 -23.83
N GLY A 10 2.48 5.28 -24.15
CA GLY A 10 3.36 5.73 -25.23
C GLY A 10 4.83 5.30 -25.03
N LEU A 11 5.27 5.08 -23.80
CA LEU A 11 6.58 4.53 -23.45
C LEU A 11 6.60 2.99 -23.42
N GLY A 12 5.49 2.32 -23.72
CA GLY A 12 5.38 0.87 -23.69
C GLY A 12 5.17 0.25 -22.31
N MET A 13 4.84 1.05 -21.30
CA MET A 13 4.49 0.53 -19.98
C MET A 13 3.12 -0.14 -20.02
N ASN A 14 3.01 -1.34 -19.45
CA ASN A 14 1.77 -2.11 -19.36
C ASN A 14 1.35 -2.42 -17.91
N THR A 15 2.16 -2.00 -16.95
CA THR A 15 1.89 -2.11 -15.52
C THR A 15 2.51 -0.95 -14.75
N MET A 16 2.02 -0.73 -13.54
CA MET A 16 2.63 0.20 -12.56
C MET A 16 2.24 -0.20 -11.14
N ARG A 17 3.07 0.13 -10.17
CA ARG A 17 2.71 0.01 -8.75
C ARG A 17 1.93 1.26 -8.33
N VAL A 18 0.81 1.04 -7.66
CA VAL A 18 -0.10 2.10 -7.19
C VAL A 18 -0.33 1.91 -5.70
N PHE A 19 0.14 2.85 -4.91
CA PHE A 19 0.08 2.78 -3.46
C PHE A 19 -1.30 3.21 -2.96
N LEU A 20 -1.91 2.38 -2.14
CA LEU A 20 -3.16 2.63 -1.43
C LEU A 20 -2.85 3.06 0.01
N HIS A 21 -3.89 3.48 0.75
CA HIS A 21 -3.71 3.89 2.14
C HIS A 21 -4.93 3.56 2.99
N ASP A 22 -4.72 2.93 4.14
CA ASP A 22 -5.76 2.52 5.09
C ASP A 22 -6.61 3.69 5.62
N LEU A 23 -6.02 4.88 5.78
CA LEU A 23 -6.76 6.07 6.21
C LEU A 23 -7.82 6.54 5.20
N LEU A 24 -7.59 6.31 3.91
CA LEU A 24 -8.60 6.65 2.88
C LEU A 24 -9.80 5.71 2.96
N TRP A 25 -9.56 4.44 3.29
CA TRP A 25 -10.62 3.48 3.60
C TRP A 25 -11.38 3.87 4.86
N GLN A 26 -10.67 4.24 5.92
CA GLN A 26 -11.27 4.69 7.18
C GLN A 26 -12.17 5.91 6.99
N GLN A 27 -11.75 6.85 6.16
CA GLN A 27 -12.49 8.08 5.91
C GLN A 27 -13.78 7.85 5.10
N ASP A 28 -13.70 7.03 4.03
CA ASP A 28 -14.82 6.81 3.10
C ASP A 28 -14.59 5.53 2.28
N ALA A 29 -14.91 4.37 2.85
CA ALA A 29 -14.70 3.07 2.23
C ALA A 29 -15.42 2.92 0.88
N GLU A 30 -16.67 3.37 0.78
CA GLU A 30 -17.44 3.28 -0.46
C GLU A 30 -16.91 4.24 -1.53
N GLY A 31 -16.57 5.45 -1.15
CA GLY A 31 -15.93 6.39 -2.07
C GLY A 31 -14.54 5.93 -2.50
N PHE A 32 -13.79 5.27 -1.61
CA PHE A 32 -12.50 4.70 -1.95
C PHE A 32 -12.63 3.62 -3.04
N LYS A 33 -13.58 2.70 -2.90
CA LYS A 33 -13.89 1.69 -3.92
C LYS A 33 -14.28 2.33 -5.26
N ARG A 34 -15.14 3.34 -5.24
CA ARG A 34 -15.54 4.05 -6.48
C ARG A 34 -14.35 4.72 -7.15
N ARG A 35 -13.45 5.34 -6.41
CA ARG A 35 -12.23 5.97 -6.95
C ARG A 35 -11.27 4.95 -7.55
N LEU A 36 -11.13 3.78 -6.92
CA LEU A 36 -10.34 2.67 -7.47
C LEU A 36 -10.93 2.14 -8.77
N ASP A 37 -12.24 1.94 -8.84
CA ASP A 37 -12.91 1.49 -10.06
C ASP A 37 -12.75 2.50 -11.20
N GLN A 38 -12.89 3.79 -10.90
CA GLN A 38 -12.62 4.86 -11.85
C GLN A 38 -11.17 4.85 -12.35
N PHE A 39 -10.21 4.67 -11.44
CA PHE A 39 -8.78 4.54 -11.79
C PHE A 39 -8.55 3.32 -12.70
N LEU A 40 -9.11 2.17 -12.34
CA LEU A 40 -9.02 0.94 -13.14
C LEU A 40 -9.61 1.10 -14.54
N THR A 41 -10.70 1.84 -14.66
CA THR A 41 -11.32 2.16 -15.96
C THR A 41 -10.38 2.99 -16.84
N ILE A 42 -9.73 4.00 -16.25
CA ILE A 42 -8.76 4.82 -16.97
C ILE A 42 -7.50 4.01 -17.33
N ALA A 43 -6.97 3.21 -16.37
CA ALA A 43 -5.80 2.38 -16.61
C ALA A 43 -6.04 1.35 -17.73
N ALA A 44 -7.22 0.71 -17.74
CA ALA A 44 -7.60 -0.24 -18.78
C ALA A 44 -7.70 0.40 -20.18
N LYS A 45 -8.15 1.65 -20.29
CA LYS A 45 -8.13 2.44 -21.54
C LYS A 45 -6.72 2.52 -22.12
N HIS A 46 -5.69 2.63 -21.24
CA HIS A 46 -4.28 2.71 -21.61
C HIS A 46 -3.56 1.35 -21.58
N LYS A 47 -4.29 0.25 -21.47
CA LYS A 47 -3.75 -1.14 -21.43
C LYS A 47 -2.79 -1.37 -20.26
N ILE A 48 -2.94 -0.61 -19.19
CA ILE A 48 -2.12 -0.73 -17.99
C ILE A 48 -2.90 -1.51 -16.93
N LYS A 49 -2.31 -2.60 -16.43
CA LYS A 49 -2.82 -3.37 -15.29
C LYS A 49 -2.02 -3.00 -14.04
N PRO A 50 -2.60 -2.26 -13.08
CA PRO A 50 -1.87 -1.89 -11.87
C PRO A 50 -1.58 -3.09 -10.97
N MET A 51 -0.47 -3.01 -10.24
CA MET A 51 -0.21 -3.75 -9.02
C MET A 51 -0.49 -2.81 -7.85
N PHE A 52 -1.55 -3.08 -7.08
CA PHE A 52 -1.89 -2.25 -5.93
C PHE A 52 -1.08 -2.65 -4.71
N VAL A 53 -0.46 -1.66 -4.06
CA VAL A 53 0.29 -1.81 -2.80
C VAL A 53 -0.63 -1.44 -1.64
N LEU A 54 -0.86 -2.41 -0.72
CA LEU A 54 -1.81 -2.23 0.38
C LEU A 54 -1.17 -1.49 1.56
N PHE A 55 0.03 -1.89 1.98
CA PHE A 55 0.78 -1.30 3.09
C PHE A 55 2.17 -0.85 2.65
N ASP A 56 2.76 0.08 3.40
CA ASP A 56 4.07 0.65 3.10
C ASP A 56 4.84 1.00 4.37
N SER A 57 6.09 0.53 4.48
CA SER A 57 6.96 0.77 5.64
C SER A 57 7.78 2.05 5.55
N VAL A 58 7.66 2.84 4.51
CA VAL A 58 8.43 4.07 4.27
C VAL A 58 7.45 5.18 3.91
N TRP A 59 7.65 6.33 4.21
CA TRP A 59 8.55 7.35 4.63
C TRP A 59 8.07 7.98 5.95
N ASP A 60 7.17 9.03 5.93
CA ASP A 60 6.68 9.69 7.15
C ASP A 60 5.80 8.72 7.96
N PRO A 61 6.21 8.32 9.19
CA PRO A 61 5.46 7.38 10.00
C PRO A 61 4.23 7.99 10.69
N ASP A 62 4.05 9.30 10.59
CA ASP A 62 2.97 10.04 11.24
C ASP A 62 1.82 10.38 10.27
N ALA A 63 1.47 9.45 9.38
CA ALA A 63 0.29 9.59 8.53
C ALA A 63 -0.96 9.87 9.37
N LYS A 64 -1.80 10.80 8.91
CA LYS A 64 -3.05 11.20 9.58
C LYS A 64 -4.13 11.55 8.57
N LEU A 65 -5.37 11.57 9.00
CA LEU A 65 -6.45 12.09 8.17
C LEU A 65 -6.24 13.58 7.87
N GLY A 66 -6.59 13.99 6.66
CA GLY A 66 -6.45 15.37 6.19
C GLY A 66 -5.07 15.69 5.61
N LYS A 67 -4.66 16.96 5.75
CA LYS A 67 -3.41 17.45 5.15
C LYS A 67 -2.18 16.85 5.82
N GLN A 68 -1.32 16.22 5.02
CA GLN A 68 -0.03 15.71 5.44
C GLN A 68 1.02 16.82 5.59
N ARG A 69 2.19 16.50 6.17
CA ARG A 69 3.34 17.42 6.20
C ARG A 69 3.72 17.82 4.77
N ALA A 70 4.17 19.06 4.62
CA ALA A 70 4.71 19.49 3.35
C ALA A 70 6.00 18.73 3.02
N PRO A 71 6.23 18.36 1.75
CA PRO A 71 7.48 17.74 1.34
C PRO A 71 8.66 18.71 1.60
N LYS A 72 9.80 18.14 1.98
CA LYS A 72 11.06 18.87 2.16
C LYS A 72 11.79 18.94 0.83
N PRO A 73 12.10 20.13 0.29
CA PRO A 73 12.87 20.26 -0.95
C PRO A 73 14.18 19.50 -0.88
N GLY A 74 14.52 18.74 -1.91
CA GLY A 74 15.77 17.96 -1.99
C GLY A 74 15.81 16.69 -1.14
N VAL A 75 14.74 16.36 -0.41
CA VAL A 75 14.63 15.11 0.35
C VAL A 75 13.71 14.15 -0.40
N HIS A 76 14.27 13.02 -0.82
CA HIS A 76 13.56 11.98 -1.58
C HIS A 76 12.29 11.51 -0.84
N ASN A 77 11.18 11.49 -1.56
CA ASN A 77 9.86 11.03 -1.09
C ASN A 77 9.39 11.62 0.26
N SER A 78 9.86 12.81 0.63
CA SER A 78 9.54 13.43 1.92
C SER A 78 8.06 13.84 2.09
N GLY A 79 7.25 13.74 1.05
CA GLY A 79 5.80 13.93 1.09
C GLY A 79 5.00 12.63 1.19
N TRP A 80 5.67 11.47 1.14
CA TRP A 80 5.02 10.16 1.27
C TRP A 80 4.83 9.82 2.73
N VAL A 81 3.78 9.04 3.01
CA VAL A 81 3.41 8.64 4.36
C VAL A 81 3.21 7.13 4.42
N GLN A 82 3.58 6.52 5.54
CA GLN A 82 3.42 5.09 5.78
C GLN A 82 1.96 4.68 5.92
N SER A 83 1.67 3.45 5.56
CA SER A 83 0.42 2.75 5.82
C SER A 83 0.72 1.33 6.34
N PRO A 84 0.28 0.97 7.55
CA PRO A 84 -0.31 1.82 8.57
C PRO A 84 0.72 2.80 9.17
N ASN A 85 0.24 3.86 9.83
CA ASN A 85 1.11 4.75 10.58
C ASN A 85 1.71 4.06 11.82
N ARG A 86 2.79 4.65 12.40
CA ARG A 86 3.51 4.04 13.53
C ARG A 86 2.63 3.79 14.77
N THR A 87 1.63 4.62 15.02
CA THR A 87 0.73 4.45 16.16
C THR A 87 -0.17 3.24 15.96
N THR A 88 -0.77 3.11 14.79
CA THR A 88 -1.60 1.97 14.41
C THR A 88 -0.79 0.67 14.38
N LEU A 89 0.45 0.72 13.87
CA LEU A 89 1.34 -0.43 13.84
C LEU A 89 1.68 -0.97 15.25
N GLN A 90 1.81 -0.08 16.24
CA GLN A 90 2.12 -0.43 17.64
C GLN A 90 0.89 -0.84 18.46
N ASP A 91 -0.32 -0.67 17.93
CA ASP A 91 -1.57 -0.92 18.64
C ASP A 91 -2.35 -2.11 18.07
N PRO A 92 -2.23 -3.30 18.67
CA PRO A 92 -2.99 -4.47 18.21
C PRO A 92 -4.52 -4.27 18.23
N SER A 93 -5.05 -3.34 19.02
CA SER A 93 -6.48 -3.04 19.04
C SER A 93 -6.97 -2.34 17.74
N ALA A 94 -6.05 -1.77 16.96
CA ALA A 94 -6.33 -1.19 15.65
C ALA A 94 -6.34 -2.21 14.50
N TYR A 95 -5.86 -3.44 14.72
CA TYR A 95 -5.76 -4.46 13.66
C TYR A 95 -7.10 -4.86 13.03
N PRO A 96 -8.25 -4.90 13.73
CA PRO A 96 -9.54 -5.09 13.07
C PRO A 96 -9.86 -4.05 11.99
N HIS A 97 -9.39 -2.80 12.16
CA HIS A 97 -9.51 -1.77 11.12
C HIS A 97 -8.66 -2.11 9.89
N LEU A 98 -7.41 -2.55 10.10
CA LEU A 98 -6.52 -2.96 9.00
C LEU A 98 -7.05 -4.20 8.28
N GLU A 99 -7.62 -5.16 9.02
CA GLU A 99 -8.32 -6.32 8.45
C GLU A 99 -9.49 -5.89 7.58
N SER A 100 -10.35 -5.00 8.09
CA SER A 100 -11.48 -4.43 7.34
C SER A 100 -11.02 -3.76 6.04
N TYR A 101 -9.93 -3.00 6.09
CA TYR A 101 -9.32 -2.36 4.92
C TYR A 101 -8.88 -3.40 3.89
N VAL A 102 -8.03 -4.34 4.28
CA VAL A 102 -7.50 -5.36 3.34
C VAL A 102 -8.62 -6.19 2.75
N LYS A 103 -9.50 -6.76 3.58
CA LYS A 103 -10.62 -7.60 3.12
C LYS A 103 -11.61 -6.83 2.27
N GLY A 104 -11.90 -5.59 2.65
CA GLY A 104 -12.86 -4.76 1.94
C GLY A 104 -12.37 -4.31 0.57
N VAL A 105 -11.10 -3.89 0.47
CA VAL A 105 -10.51 -3.48 -0.81
C VAL A 105 -10.28 -4.68 -1.71
N VAL A 106 -9.56 -5.69 -1.24
CA VAL A 106 -9.24 -6.88 -2.04
C VAL A 106 -10.52 -7.62 -2.43
N GLY A 107 -11.47 -7.79 -1.50
CA GLY A 107 -12.72 -8.47 -1.77
C GLY A 107 -13.62 -7.77 -2.80
N ALA A 108 -13.62 -6.43 -2.81
CA ALA A 108 -14.38 -5.66 -3.79
C ALA A 108 -13.88 -5.89 -5.24
N PHE A 109 -12.60 -6.22 -5.41
CA PHE A 109 -11.96 -6.40 -6.71
C PHE A 109 -11.34 -7.79 -6.88
N ALA A 110 -11.75 -8.79 -6.10
CA ALA A 110 -11.15 -10.12 -6.05
C ALA A 110 -11.08 -10.84 -7.41
N ARG A 111 -12.00 -10.52 -8.34
CA ARG A 111 -12.08 -11.12 -9.68
C ARG A 111 -11.86 -10.10 -10.81
N ASP A 112 -11.38 -8.92 -10.47
CA ASP A 112 -11.22 -7.86 -11.48
C ASP A 112 -9.95 -8.10 -12.31
N GLN A 113 -10.15 -8.46 -13.57
CA GLN A 113 -9.08 -8.77 -14.52
C GLN A 113 -8.25 -7.56 -14.95
N ARG A 114 -8.66 -6.33 -14.56
CA ARG A 114 -7.89 -5.11 -14.77
C ARG A 114 -6.71 -5.00 -13.81
N ILE A 115 -6.70 -5.76 -12.69
CA ILE A 115 -5.63 -5.76 -11.69
C ILE A 115 -4.64 -6.86 -12.02
N LEU A 116 -3.34 -6.53 -12.03
CA LEU A 116 -2.25 -7.47 -12.25
C LEU A 116 -2.00 -8.34 -11.01
N ALA A 117 -1.82 -7.70 -9.87
CA ALA A 117 -1.47 -8.34 -8.59
C ALA A 117 -1.74 -7.41 -7.41
N TRP A 118 -1.69 -7.95 -6.19
CA TRP A 118 -1.68 -7.21 -4.94
C TRP A 118 -0.31 -7.33 -4.29
N ASP A 119 0.37 -6.22 -4.08
CA ASP A 119 1.55 -6.12 -3.25
C ASP A 119 1.08 -5.83 -1.81
N VAL A 120 1.13 -6.84 -0.97
CA VAL A 120 0.54 -6.77 0.38
C VAL A 120 1.29 -5.79 1.25
N TRP A 121 2.61 -5.67 1.06
CA TRP A 121 3.46 -4.76 1.83
C TRP A 121 4.71 -4.34 1.07
N ASN A 122 4.92 -3.03 0.92
CA ASN A 122 6.17 -2.48 0.40
C ASN A 122 7.20 -2.38 1.51
N GLU A 123 8.37 -2.96 1.26
CA GLU A 123 9.55 -2.87 2.13
C GLU A 123 9.29 -3.24 3.61
N PRO A 124 8.66 -4.40 3.90
CA PRO A 124 8.30 -4.78 5.26
C PRO A 124 9.51 -4.93 6.20
N ASP A 125 10.69 -5.16 5.66
CA ASP A 125 11.97 -5.31 6.37
C ASP A 125 12.79 -4.00 6.46
N ASN A 126 12.22 -2.86 6.04
CA ASN A 126 12.90 -1.57 6.09
C ASN A 126 12.63 -0.83 7.42
N GLN A 127 13.69 -0.60 8.21
CA GLN A 127 13.62 0.22 9.43
C GLN A 127 13.37 1.71 9.16
N ASN A 128 13.48 2.17 7.89
CA ASN A 128 13.31 3.58 7.51
C ASN A 128 14.26 4.52 8.28
N GLY A 129 15.52 4.10 8.43
CA GLY A 129 16.53 4.77 9.25
C GLY A 129 17.08 6.10 8.69
N GLY A 130 16.52 6.61 7.58
CA GLY A 130 16.92 7.88 6.95
C GLY A 130 16.29 9.10 7.63
N SER A 131 15.61 9.94 6.83
CA SER A 131 15.04 11.23 7.29
C SER A 131 13.99 11.14 8.41
N TYR A 132 13.48 9.96 8.68
CA TYR A 132 12.43 9.71 9.68
C TYR A 132 12.86 8.73 10.78
N GLY A 133 14.13 8.29 10.80
CA GLY A 133 14.62 7.25 11.71
C GLY A 133 14.37 7.52 13.19
N ASP A 134 14.48 8.78 13.62
CA ASP A 134 14.22 9.19 15.00
C ASP A 134 12.72 9.09 15.40
N LEU A 135 11.82 9.02 14.43
CA LEU A 135 10.38 8.89 14.67
C LEU A 135 9.91 7.44 14.67
N GLU A 136 10.72 6.53 14.14
CA GLU A 136 10.34 5.13 13.97
C GLU A 136 10.43 4.35 15.31
N PRO A 137 9.50 3.40 15.54
CA PRO A 137 9.68 2.45 16.64
C PRO A 137 10.98 1.67 16.46
N LYS A 138 11.73 1.47 17.55
CA LYS A 138 12.99 0.71 17.51
C LYS A 138 12.81 -0.73 17.02
N ASN A 139 11.67 -1.32 17.33
CA ASN A 139 11.26 -2.68 16.92
C ASN A 139 10.30 -2.69 15.73
N LYS A 140 10.35 -1.67 14.87
CA LYS A 140 9.41 -1.54 13.74
C LYS A 140 9.37 -2.78 12.86
N VAL A 141 10.53 -3.27 12.44
CA VAL A 141 10.61 -4.45 11.56
C VAL A 141 9.93 -5.66 12.19
N GLU A 142 10.15 -5.90 13.50
CA GLU A 142 9.48 -6.99 14.23
C GLU A 142 7.96 -6.84 14.21
N LEU A 143 7.46 -5.61 14.43
CA LEU A 143 6.02 -5.32 14.39
C LEU A 143 5.44 -5.57 13.01
N VAL A 144 6.12 -5.10 11.97
CA VAL A 144 5.69 -5.31 10.57
C VAL A 144 5.70 -6.78 10.22
N LEU A 145 6.77 -7.52 10.53
CA LEU A 145 6.89 -8.94 10.24
C LEU A 145 5.89 -9.80 11.03
N ALA A 146 5.47 -9.37 12.21
CA ALA A 146 4.38 -10.02 12.94
C ALA A 146 3.00 -9.79 12.31
N LEU A 147 2.80 -8.63 11.65
CA LEU A 147 1.54 -8.27 11.00
C LEU A 147 1.45 -8.79 9.54
N LEU A 148 2.57 -8.90 8.85
CA LEU A 148 2.64 -9.30 7.45
C LEU A 148 1.93 -10.63 7.13
N PRO A 149 2.13 -11.73 7.88
CA PRO A 149 1.41 -12.98 7.65
C PRO A 149 -0.11 -12.83 7.81
N ARG A 150 -0.55 -11.99 8.74
CA ARG A 150 -1.98 -11.68 8.92
C ARG A 150 -2.53 -10.93 7.70
N ALA A 151 -1.79 -9.95 7.19
CA ALA A 151 -2.20 -9.18 6.01
C ALA A 151 -2.34 -10.09 4.78
N PHE A 152 -1.42 -11.04 4.57
CA PHE A 152 -1.55 -12.07 3.54
C PHE A 152 -2.76 -12.98 3.77
N ALA A 153 -3.02 -13.40 5.01
CA ALA A 153 -4.17 -14.22 5.34
C ALA A 153 -5.48 -13.47 5.03
N TRP A 154 -5.61 -12.22 5.42
CA TRP A 154 -6.77 -11.39 5.13
C TRP A 154 -7.01 -11.22 3.62
N ALA A 155 -5.95 -11.00 2.85
CA ALA A 155 -6.05 -10.90 1.39
C ALA A 155 -6.50 -12.23 0.75
N ARG A 156 -6.02 -13.38 1.24
CA ARG A 156 -6.46 -14.71 0.78
C ARG A 156 -7.90 -15.00 1.17
N GLU A 157 -8.31 -14.66 2.39
CA GLU A 157 -9.69 -14.79 2.87
C GLU A 157 -10.67 -13.95 2.06
N ALA A 158 -10.22 -12.80 1.53
CA ALA A 158 -10.97 -11.99 0.57
C ALA A 158 -11.11 -12.65 -0.82
N LYS A 159 -10.50 -13.83 -1.04
CA LYS A 159 -10.61 -14.66 -2.25
C LYS A 159 -10.10 -13.98 -3.52
N ALA A 160 -9.01 -13.20 -3.42
CA ALA A 160 -8.35 -12.65 -4.59
C ALA A 160 -7.91 -13.75 -5.56
N GLU A 161 -8.30 -13.63 -6.82
CA GLU A 161 -7.80 -14.49 -7.91
C GLU A 161 -6.44 -14.00 -8.43
N GLN A 162 -6.12 -12.72 -8.18
CA GLN A 162 -4.84 -12.15 -8.56
C GLN A 162 -3.72 -12.65 -7.65
N PRO A 163 -2.47 -12.72 -8.15
CA PRO A 163 -1.31 -13.03 -7.33
C PRO A 163 -1.14 -12.06 -6.15
N LEU A 164 -0.63 -12.60 -5.03
CA LEU A 164 -0.21 -11.82 -3.87
C LEU A 164 1.30 -11.84 -3.79
N THR A 165 1.91 -10.69 -3.52
CA THR A 165 3.36 -10.54 -3.36
C THR A 165 3.70 -9.55 -2.24
N SER A 166 4.98 -9.37 -1.94
CA SER A 166 5.50 -8.31 -1.08
C SER A 166 6.83 -7.80 -1.64
N GLY A 167 7.02 -6.50 -1.65
CA GLY A 167 8.23 -5.85 -2.13
C GLY A 167 9.28 -5.75 -1.02
N VAL A 168 10.19 -6.73 -0.93
CA VAL A 168 11.25 -6.75 0.09
C VAL A 168 12.35 -5.74 -0.19
N TRP A 169 12.92 -5.14 0.88
CA TRP A 169 14.01 -4.18 0.78
C TRP A 169 15.39 -4.85 0.75
N LYS A 170 15.70 -5.68 1.75
CA LYS A 170 17.01 -6.33 1.87
C LYS A 170 17.14 -7.62 1.08
N GLY A 171 16.02 -8.25 0.76
CA GLY A 171 15.99 -9.46 -0.07
C GLY A 171 16.43 -10.76 0.62
N ASP A 172 16.80 -10.72 1.90
CA ASP A 172 17.11 -11.92 2.69
C ASP A 172 15.94 -12.33 3.57
N TRP A 173 15.26 -13.40 3.14
CA TRP A 173 14.09 -13.97 3.83
C TRP A 173 14.33 -15.42 4.26
N SER A 174 15.58 -15.85 4.26
CA SER A 174 15.96 -17.23 4.58
C SER A 174 15.65 -17.66 6.02
N ALA A 175 15.43 -16.68 6.92
CA ALA A 175 15.18 -16.91 8.34
C ALA A 175 13.71 -16.71 8.76
N GLN A 176 12.74 -16.61 7.81
CA GLN A 176 11.34 -16.32 8.13
C GLN A 176 10.38 -17.37 7.64
#